data_6a1072fbb45ccf338b56131711f87ca4
#
_entry.id   6a1072fbb45ccf338b56131711f87ca4
#
_cell.length_a   1.000
_cell.length_b   1.000
_cell.length_c   1.000
_cell.angle_alpha   90.00
_cell.angle_beta   90.00
_cell.angle_gamma   90.00
#
_symmetry.space_group_name_H-M   'P 1'
#
loop_
_entity.id
_entity.type
_entity.pdbx_description
1 polymer ?
#
loop_
_entity_poly.entity_id
_entity_poly.type
_entity_poly.pdbx_seq_one_letter_code
_entity_poly.pdbx_strand_id
1 'polypeptide(L)'
;MKPEQAIANVELRHEDKAVKLKALVDTGASKSVISKRLADELQAFIPLREPYELRTADEKGRLKIVGRCMVDVVFQGVKVPGGAVFEVAENLRADLELIIGRPEIDSWDIIFTPEGPKPRKVPIEFEII
;
A
#
# COMPACT_ATOMS: atom_id res chain seq x y z
N MET A 1 -6.97 -21.04 6.44
CA MET A 1 -5.57 -20.62 6.47
C MET A 1 -5.48 -19.16 6.84
N LYS A 2 -4.63 -18.83 7.77
CA LYS A 2 -4.45 -17.45 8.16
C LYS A 2 -3.61 -16.72 7.14
N PRO A 3 -3.96 -15.48 6.80
CA PRO A 3 -3.09 -14.67 5.95
C PRO A 3 -1.79 -14.34 6.66
N GLU A 4 -0.73 -14.17 5.90
CA GLU A 4 0.51 -13.66 6.46
C GLU A 4 0.41 -12.14 6.60
N GLN A 5 0.98 -11.62 7.68
CA GLN A 5 1.03 -10.21 7.95
C GLN A 5 2.41 -9.84 8.47
N ALA A 6 2.91 -8.70 8.04
CA ALA A 6 4.18 -8.17 8.50
C ALA A 6 4.17 -6.65 8.36
N ILE A 7 5.08 -6.01 9.10
CA ILE A 7 5.23 -4.55 9.03
C ILE A 7 6.42 -4.23 8.15
N ALA A 8 6.27 -3.24 7.30
CA ALA A 8 7.32 -2.79 6.40
C ALA A 8 7.52 -1.29 6.51
N ASN A 9 8.75 -0.85 6.35
CA ASN A 9 9.07 0.57 6.24
C ASN A 9 8.84 1.01 4.81
N VAL A 10 8.07 2.07 4.64
CA VAL A 10 7.66 2.55 3.33
C VAL A 10 7.83 4.06 3.28
N GLU A 11 8.24 4.56 2.13
CA GLU A 11 8.19 5.99 1.85
C GLU A 11 7.30 6.19 0.64
N LEU A 12 6.34 7.08 0.77
CA LEU A 12 5.45 7.45 -0.32
C LEU A 12 5.80 8.85 -0.78
N ARG A 13 5.83 9.04 -2.08
CA ARG A 13 6.19 10.32 -2.69
C ARG A 13 5.17 10.71 -3.74
N HIS A 14 4.84 11.98 -3.74
CA HIS A 14 3.98 12.56 -4.77
C HIS A 14 4.44 14.00 -4.98
N GLU A 15 4.96 14.30 -6.17
CA GLU A 15 5.52 15.61 -6.50
C GLU A 15 6.59 15.99 -5.49
N ASP A 16 6.43 17.10 -4.77
CA ASP A 16 7.41 17.55 -3.79
C ASP A 16 7.11 17.05 -2.38
N LYS A 17 6.08 16.20 -2.21
CA LYS A 17 5.70 15.66 -0.91
C LYS A 17 6.28 14.28 -0.72
N ALA A 18 6.70 13.97 0.50
CA ALA A 18 7.19 12.64 0.85
C ALA A 18 6.83 12.35 2.30
N VAL A 19 6.38 11.12 2.57
CA VAL A 19 6.02 10.69 3.91
C VAL A 19 6.61 9.31 4.15
N LYS A 20 7.29 9.13 5.28
CA LYS A 20 7.80 7.84 5.72
C LYS A 20 6.85 7.28 6.76
N LEU A 21 6.53 6.01 6.64
CA LEU A 21 5.59 5.37 7.55
C LEU A 21 5.84 3.87 7.59
N LYS A 22 5.15 3.21 8.50
CA LYS A 22 5.12 1.75 8.55
C LYS A 22 3.81 1.29 7.97
N ALA A 23 3.88 0.32 7.07
CA ALA A 23 2.72 -0.26 6.43
C ALA A 23 2.50 -1.68 6.90
N LEU A 24 1.24 -2.09 6.94
CA LEU A 24 0.90 -3.49 7.16
C LEU A 24 0.87 -4.20 5.81
N VAL A 25 1.69 -5.23 5.66
CA VAL A 25 1.70 -6.07 4.47
C VAL A 25 0.87 -7.30 4.80
N ASP A 26 -0.23 -7.49 4.08
CA ASP A 26 -1.24 -8.49 4.45
C ASP A 26 -1.70 -9.28 3.22
N THR A 27 -1.33 -10.56 3.17
CA THR A 27 -1.72 -11.43 2.06
C THR A 27 -3.23 -11.68 1.99
N GLY A 28 -3.95 -11.42 3.09
CA GLY A 28 -5.40 -11.55 3.11
C GLY A 28 -6.15 -10.34 2.60
N ALA A 29 -5.46 -9.23 2.35
CA ALA A 29 -6.11 -8.03 1.83
C ALA A 29 -6.17 -8.10 0.31
N SER A 30 -7.38 -7.99 -0.25
CA SER A 30 -7.56 -8.09 -1.69
C SER A 30 -7.17 -6.82 -2.44
N LYS A 31 -6.98 -5.73 -1.71
CA LYS A 31 -6.56 -4.44 -2.28
C LYS A 31 -5.61 -3.76 -1.32
N SER A 32 -4.77 -2.90 -1.87
CA SER A 32 -3.94 -2.01 -1.04
C SER A 32 -4.72 -0.75 -0.76
N VAL A 33 -4.69 -0.31 0.50
CA VAL A 33 -5.55 0.76 0.99
C VAL A 33 -4.72 1.79 1.76
N ILE A 34 -4.95 3.05 1.47
CA ILE A 34 -4.30 4.17 2.16
C ILE A 34 -5.39 5.00 2.85
N SER A 35 -5.05 5.60 3.99
CA SER A 35 -5.99 6.49 4.68
C SER A 35 -6.21 7.77 3.89
N LYS A 36 -7.42 8.31 3.97
CA LYS A 36 -7.71 9.59 3.32
C LYS A 36 -6.82 10.69 3.88
N ARG A 37 -6.55 10.65 5.19
CA ARG A 37 -5.69 11.65 5.82
C ARG A 37 -4.31 11.67 5.17
N LEU A 38 -3.73 10.51 4.92
CA LEU A 38 -2.41 10.43 4.31
C LEU A 38 -2.45 10.81 2.84
N ALA A 39 -3.49 10.40 2.12
CA ALA A 39 -3.65 10.79 0.71
C ALA A 39 -3.78 12.31 0.59
N ASP A 40 -4.51 12.95 1.51
CA ASP A 40 -4.62 14.41 1.53
C ASP A 40 -3.29 15.07 1.86
N GLU A 41 -2.57 14.53 2.81
CA GLU A 41 -1.24 15.05 3.17
C GLU A 41 -0.29 15.03 1.98
N LEU A 42 -0.36 13.99 1.18
CA LEU A 42 0.45 13.86 -0.04
C LEU A 42 -0.11 14.67 -1.20
N GLN A 43 -1.26 15.29 -1.02
CA GLN A 43 -1.97 16.03 -2.07
C GLN A 43 -2.21 15.16 -3.30
N ALA A 44 -2.51 13.90 -3.06
CA ALA A 44 -2.66 12.90 -4.11
C ALA A 44 -4.04 12.25 -4.13
N PHE A 45 -5.00 12.80 -3.41
CA PHE A 45 -6.34 12.23 -3.33
C PHE A 45 -7.11 12.50 -4.61
N ILE A 46 -7.64 11.45 -5.22
CA ILE A 46 -8.49 11.53 -6.40
C ILE A 46 -9.84 10.92 -6.00
N PRO A 47 -10.90 11.71 -5.92
CA PRO A 47 -12.20 11.17 -5.47
C PRO A 47 -12.80 10.25 -6.51
N LEU A 48 -13.46 9.20 -6.02
CA LEU A 48 -14.28 8.34 -6.85
C LEU A 48 -15.64 8.99 -7.06
N ARG A 49 -16.18 8.83 -8.26
CA ARG A 49 -17.53 9.28 -8.54
C ARG A 49 -18.54 8.54 -7.69
N GLU A 50 -18.33 7.24 -7.49
CA GLU A 50 -19.21 6.40 -6.69
C GLU A 50 -18.37 5.65 -5.65
N PRO A 51 -18.39 6.09 -4.40
CA PRO A 51 -17.71 5.37 -3.33
C PRO A 51 -18.30 3.97 -3.17
N TYR A 52 -17.49 3.05 -2.65
CA TYR A 52 -17.94 1.69 -2.42
C TYR A 52 -17.36 1.18 -1.10
N GLU A 53 -17.86 0.04 -0.65
CA GLU A 53 -17.37 -0.59 0.57
C GLU A 53 -16.51 -1.78 0.25
N LEU A 54 -15.42 -1.91 1.01
CA LEU A 54 -14.52 -3.04 0.93
C LEU A 54 -14.58 -3.78 2.25
N ARG A 55 -14.87 -5.08 2.19
CA ARG A 55 -14.98 -5.90 3.39
C ARG A 55 -13.58 -6.21 3.91
N THR A 56 -13.40 -6.11 5.23
CA THR A 56 -12.11 -6.46 5.84
C THR A 56 -11.99 -7.98 5.94
N ALA A 57 -10.74 -8.44 6.10
CA ALA A 57 -10.44 -9.87 6.11
C ALA A 57 -11.12 -10.62 7.26
N ASP A 58 -11.35 -9.96 8.39
CA ASP A 58 -12.01 -10.58 9.53
C ASP A 58 -13.54 -10.50 9.44
N GLU A 59 -14.06 -9.94 8.36
CA GLU A 59 -15.48 -9.82 8.06
C GLU A 59 -16.26 -9.01 9.08
N LYS A 60 -15.59 -8.41 10.07
CA LYS A 60 -16.27 -7.62 11.09
C LYS A 60 -16.36 -6.15 10.75
N GLY A 61 -15.62 -5.72 9.78
CA GLY A 61 -15.60 -4.33 9.41
C GLY A 61 -15.70 -4.13 7.92
N ARG A 62 -15.99 -2.89 7.56
CA ARG A 62 -16.02 -2.47 6.17
C ARG A 62 -15.29 -1.16 6.05
N LEU A 63 -14.51 -1.04 4.99
CA LEU A 63 -13.83 0.20 4.70
C LEU A 63 -14.62 0.93 3.64
N LYS A 64 -14.86 2.21 3.88
CA LYS A 64 -15.51 3.04 2.88
C LYS A 64 -14.45 3.61 1.96
N ILE A 65 -14.45 3.16 0.73
CA ILE A 65 -13.47 3.58 -0.26
C ILE A 65 -14.05 4.77 -1.00
N VAL A 66 -13.34 5.90 -0.91
CA VAL A 66 -13.86 7.16 -1.42
C VAL A 66 -13.02 7.74 -2.55
N GLY A 67 -11.88 7.14 -2.83
CA GLY A 67 -11.01 7.65 -3.88
C GLY A 67 -9.86 6.74 -4.17
N ARG A 68 -8.93 7.25 -4.97
CA ARG A 68 -7.67 6.59 -5.29
C ARG A 68 -6.52 7.57 -5.13
N CYS A 69 -5.33 7.03 -5.08
CA CYS A 69 -4.13 7.80 -4.83
C CYS A 69 -2.99 7.15 -5.61
N MET A 70 -2.37 7.91 -6.52
CA MET A 70 -1.21 7.44 -7.28
C MET A 70 0.03 8.04 -6.66
N VAL A 71 0.98 7.21 -6.26
CA VAL A 71 2.18 7.66 -5.58
C VAL A 71 3.38 6.83 -6.01
N ASP A 72 4.55 7.40 -5.89
CA ASP A 72 5.79 6.65 -5.97
C ASP A 72 6.05 6.00 -4.62
N VAL A 73 6.67 4.83 -4.63
CA VAL A 73 6.85 4.02 -3.43
C VAL A 73 8.29 3.56 -3.32
N VAL A 74 8.87 3.74 -2.12
CA VAL A 74 10.11 3.07 -1.72
C VAL A 74 9.71 2.07 -0.64
N PHE A 75 9.87 0.78 -0.94
CA PHE A 75 9.45 -0.30 -0.07
C PHE A 75 10.67 -0.98 0.52
N GLN A 76 10.81 -0.91 1.85
CA GLN A 76 11.98 -1.50 2.54
C GLN A 76 13.29 -1.08 1.88
N GLY A 77 13.38 0.21 1.54
CA GLY A 77 14.58 0.78 0.93
C GLY A 77 14.72 0.57 -0.57
N VAL A 78 13.77 -0.13 -1.21
CA VAL A 78 13.83 -0.41 -2.65
C VAL A 78 12.77 0.39 -3.37
N LYS A 79 13.19 1.18 -4.35
CA LYS A 79 12.23 1.94 -5.15
C LYS A 79 11.45 0.99 -6.05
N VAL A 80 10.13 1.08 -5.97
CA VAL A 80 9.23 0.26 -6.78
C VAL A 80 9.06 0.92 -8.15
N PRO A 81 9.35 0.22 -9.23
CA PRO A 81 9.14 0.79 -10.56
C PRO A 81 7.66 1.05 -10.82
N GLY A 82 7.37 2.22 -11.34
CA GLY A 82 6.01 2.57 -11.73
C GLY A 82 5.09 2.99 -10.59
N GLY A 83 5.57 2.97 -9.36
CA GLY A 83 4.76 3.39 -8.22
C GLY A 83 3.57 2.48 -7.95
N ALA A 84 2.52 3.05 -7.39
CA ALA A 84 1.32 2.29 -7.05
C ALA A 84 0.08 3.17 -7.10
N VAL A 85 -1.06 2.52 -7.29
CA VAL A 85 -2.38 3.14 -7.15
C VAL A 85 -3.06 2.46 -5.99
N PHE A 86 -3.34 3.21 -4.93
CA PHE A 86 -3.98 2.69 -3.73
C PHE A 86 -5.44 3.13 -3.68
N GLU A 87 -6.30 2.27 -3.12
CA GLU A 87 -7.67 2.69 -2.78
C GLU A 87 -7.60 3.55 -1.53
N VAL A 88 -8.39 4.61 -1.48
CA VAL A 88 -8.38 5.53 -0.34
C VAL A 88 -9.59 5.26 0.54
N ALA A 89 -9.33 4.90 1.79
CA ALA A 89 -10.39 4.63 2.77
C ALA A 89 -10.61 5.83 3.66
N GLU A 90 -11.87 6.18 3.85
CA GLU A 90 -12.24 7.28 4.72
C GLU A 90 -12.11 6.92 6.19
N ASN A 91 -12.30 5.66 6.53
CA ASN A 91 -12.43 5.20 7.91
C ASN A 91 -11.39 4.17 8.32
N LEU A 92 -10.18 4.27 7.78
CA LEU A 92 -9.10 3.40 8.23
C LEU A 92 -8.72 3.74 9.68
N ARG A 93 -8.31 2.72 10.46
CA ARG A 93 -7.94 2.94 11.86
C ARG A 93 -6.84 4.00 11.96
N ALA A 94 -6.87 4.76 13.06
CA ALA A 94 -5.93 5.85 13.23
C ALA A 94 -4.46 5.41 13.30
N ASP A 95 -4.22 4.19 13.77
CA ASP A 95 -2.87 3.65 13.91
C ASP A 95 -2.40 2.88 12.67
N LEU A 96 -3.21 2.85 11.63
CA LEU A 96 -2.93 2.09 10.42
C LEU A 96 -3.27 2.93 9.21
N GLU A 97 -2.25 3.43 8.54
CA GLU A 97 -2.49 4.36 7.44
C GLU A 97 -2.29 3.76 6.07
N LEU A 98 -1.65 2.57 5.99
CA LEU A 98 -1.39 1.94 4.72
C LEU A 98 -1.38 0.42 4.90
N ILE A 99 -2.18 -0.25 4.07
CA ILE A 99 -2.20 -1.70 3.97
C ILE A 99 -1.74 -2.05 2.57
N ILE A 100 -0.70 -2.86 2.48
CA ILE A 100 -0.23 -3.40 1.20
C ILE A 100 -0.89 -4.77 1.04
N GLY A 101 -1.73 -4.89 0.04
CA GLY A 101 -2.49 -6.10 -0.20
C GLY A 101 -1.94 -6.93 -1.34
N ARG A 102 -2.74 -7.94 -1.71
CA ARG A 102 -2.35 -8.95 -2.68
C ARG A 102 -1.87 -8.39 -4.02
N PRO A 103 -2.52 -7.36 -4.60
CA PRO A 103 -2.07 -6.87 -5.91
C PRO A 103 -0.62 -6.40 -5.89
N GLU A 104 -0.22 -5.64 -4.86
CA GLU A 104 1.14 -5.13 -4.77
C GLU A 104 2.12 -6.19 -4.29
N ILE A 105 1.67 -7.09 -3.40
CA ILE A 105 2.52 -8.20 -2.98
C ILE A 105 2.94 -9.02 -4.20
N ASP A 106 2.01 -9.30 -5.10
CA ASP A 106 2.31 -10.05 -6.31
C ASP A 106 3.11 -9.24 -7.31
N SER A 107 2.70 -7.99 -7.53
CA SER A 107 3.36 -7.13 -8.52
C SER A 107 4.80 -6.83 -8.15
N TRP A 108 5.05 -6.60 -6.86
CA TRP A 108 6.39 -6.29 -6.36
C TRP A 108 7.19 -7.54 -6.00
N ASP A 109 6.59 -8.72 -6.17
CA ASP A 109 7.21 -10.01 -5.84
C ASP A 109 7.74 -10.03 -4.41
N ILE A 110 6.87 -9.63 -3.47
CA ILE A 110 7.25 -9.57 -2.05
C ILE A 110 7.24 -10.97 -1.46
N ILE A 111 8.32 -11.30 -0.78
CA ILE A 111 8.41 -12.53 0.02
C ILE A 111 8.54 -12.15 1.48
N PHE A 112 8.09 -13.04 2.35
CA PHE A 112 8.17 -12.84 3.80
C PHE A 112 9.39 -13.60 4.31
N THR A 113 10.35 -12.86 4.87
CA THR A 113 11.59 -13.43 5.39
C THR A 113 11.65 -13.21 6.89
N PRO A 114 12.57 -13.88 7.61
CA PRO A 114 12.75 -13.62 9.04
C PRO A 114 13.08 -12.17 9.37
N GLU A 115 13.67 -11.43 8.42
CA GLU A 115 13.97 -10.01 8.58
C GLU A 115 12.84 -9.11 8.12
N GLY A 116 11.71 -9.67 7.72
CA GLY A 116 10.56 -8.92 7.26
C GLY A 116 10.26 -9.13 5.79
N PRO A 117 9.22 -8.46 5.29
CA PRO A 117 8.85 -8.58 3.87
C PRO A 117 9.86 -7.85 3.00
N LYS A 118 10.24 -8.48 1.90
CA LYS A 118 11.22 -7.91 0.97
C LYS A 118 10.81 -8.24 -0.46
N PRO A 119 11.11 -7.37 -1.42
CA PRO A 119 11.00 -7.77 -2.82
C PRO A 119 12.03 -8.87 -3.09
N ARG A 120 11.60 -9.92 -3.77
CA ARG A 120 12.51 -11.02 -4.09
C ARG A 120 13.58 -10.58 -5.06
N LYS A 121 13.23 -9.70 -5.98
CA LYS A 121 14.15 -9.17 -6.97
C LYS A 121 14.34 -7.70 -6.76
N VAL A 122 15.53 -7.22 -7.02
CA VAL A 122 15.78 -5.80 -7.05
C VAL A 122 15.32 -5.30 -8.41
N PRO A 123 14.27 -4.49 -8.46
CA PRO A 123 13.52 -4.28 -9.69
C PRO A 123 14.27 -3.60 -10.81
N ILE A 124 15.38 -2.95 -10.51
CA ILE A 124 16.05 -2.13 -11.51
C ILE A 124 17.48 -2.53 -11.72
N GLU A 125 17.80 -3.74 -11.33
CA GLU A 125 19.15 -4.24 -11.48
C GLU A 125 19.41 -4.79 -12.84
N PHE A 126 18.56 -4.57 -13.78
CA PHE A 126 18.82 -5.08 -15.05
C PHE A 126 19.68 -4.17 -15.84
N GLU A 127 20.58 -4.75 -16.45
CA GLU A 127 21.18 -4.15 -17.58
C GLU A 127 20.20 -4.22 -18.68
N ILE A 128 19.81 -3.11 -19.16
CA ILE A 128 19.01 -3.11 -20.34
C ILE A 128 19.92 -3.03 -21.50
N ILE A 129 19.93 -4.03 -22.14
CA ILE A 129 20.85 -4.09 -23.22
C ILE A 129 20.13 -3.90 -24.52
#